data_64271d2d958945c588df12914367ea03
#
_entry.id   64271d2d958945c588df12914367ea03
#
_cell.length_a   1.000
_cell.length_b   1.000
_cell.length_c   1.000
_cell.angle_alpha   90.00
_cell.angle_beta   90.00
_cell.angle_gamma   90.00
#
_symmetry.space_group_name_H-M   'P 1'
#
loop_
_entity.id
_entity.type
_entity.pdbx_description
1 polymer ?
#
loop_
_entity_poly.entity_id
_entity_poly.type
_entity_poly.pdbx_seq_one_letter_code
_entity_poly.pdbx_strand_id
1 'polypeptide(L)'
;MFKKSLIHLLSIGYAICLAVASLVEINTEAAFSIKHQDKIFHFAAYAVLCFLFFLSYYLLALNKSLLYAALLAFTFGTIIELLQSITPYSRVSDVEDLFANTLGILTMVIILRWKKQTVVKKLQTFM
;
A
#
# COMPACT_ATOMS: atom_id res chain seq x y z
N MET A 1 23.92 0.33 -6.40
CA MET A 1 23.64 -0.61 -5.30
C MET A 1 22.85 0.06 -4.18
N PHE A 2 23.35 1.12 -3.60
CA PHE A 2 22.70 1.86 -2.50
C PHE A 2 21.27 2.32 -2.80
N LYS A 3 21.01 2.92 -3.95
CA LYS A 3 19.67 3.42 -4.31
C LYS A 3 18.63 2.32 -4.50
N LYS A 4 19.03 1.14 -5.00
CA LYS A 4 18.13 -0.02 -5.07
C LYS A 4 17.72 -0.49 -3.68
N SER A 5 18.71 -0.66 -2.80
CA SER A 5 18.46 -1.02 -1.40
C SER A 5 17.57 -0.02 -0.69
N LEU A 6 17.73 1.28 -0.98
CA LEU A 6 16.89 2.33 -0.42
C LEU A 6 15.41 2.15 -0.81
N ILE A 7 15.12 1.83 -2.08
CA ILE A 7 13.74 1.61 -2.53
C ILE A 7 13.13 0.39 -1.84
N HIS A 8 13.88 -0.71 -1.70
CA HIS A 8 13.40 -1.88 -0.97
C HIS A 8 13.15 -1.57 0.51
N LEU A 9 14.05 -0.84 1.16
CA LEU A 9 13.89 -0.41 2.55
C LEU A 9 12.68 0.51 2.73
N LEU A 10 12.46 1.44 1.79
CA LEU A 10 11.27 2.31 1.82
C LEU A 10 9.98 1.50 1.66
N SER A 11 9.96 0.51 0.77
CA SER A 11 8.79 -0.36 0.58
C SER A 11 8.46 -1.16 1.83
N ILE A 12 9.47 -1.77 2.45
CA ILE A 12 9.32 -2.55 3.67
C ILE A 12 8.95 -1.65 4.84
N GLY A 13 9.64 -0.53 5.01
CA GLY A 13 9.37 0.44 6.07
C GLY A 13 7.96 1.00 5.99
N TYR A 14 7.51 1.35 4.79
CA TYR A 14 6.13 1.79 4.56
C TYR A 14 5.11 0.72 4.93
N ALA A 15 5.33 -0.54 4.52
CA ALA A 15 4.44 -1.65 4.86
C ALA A 15 4.38 -1.87 6.39
N ILE A 16 5.50 -1.82 7.09
CA ILE A 16 5.55 -1.93 8.55
C ILE A 16 4.80 -0.77 9.21
N CYS A 17 5.05 0.47 8.78
CA CYS A 17 4.35 1.64 9.31
C CYS A 17 2.83 1.54 9.08
N LEU A 18 2.43 1.09 7.90
CA LEU A 18 1.02 0.90 7.57
C LEU A 18 0.38 -0.19 8.44
N ALA A 19 1.07 -1.32 8.67
CA ALA A 19 0.61 -2.38 9.56
C ALA A 19 0.44 -1.87 10.99
N VAL A 20 1.44 -1.17 11.54
CA VAL A 20 1.37 -0.60 12.88
C VAL A 20 0.23 0.41 12.98
N ALA A 21 0.11 1.34 12.04
CA ALA A 21 -0.95 2.34 12.03
C ALA A 21 -2.35 1.73 11.92
N SER A 22 -2.48 0.59 11.24
CA SER A 22 -3.75 -0.12 11.08
C SER A 22 -4.13 -0.95 12.31
N LEU A 23 -3.15 -1.51 13.02
CA LEU A 23 -3.39 -2.43 14.14
C LEU A 23 -3.41 -1.72 15.50
N VAL A 24 -2.81 -0.53 15.61
CA VAL A 24 -2.83 0.26 16.84
C VAL A 24 -3.99 1.24 16.81
N GLU A 25 -4.85 1.16 17.81
CA GLU A 25 -5.90 2.15 18.00
C GLU A 25 -5.27 3.47 18.46
N ILE A 26 -5.20 4.44 17.56
CA ILE A 26 -4.80 5.80 17.91
C ILE A 26 -6.07 6.53 18.35
N ASN A 27 -6.25 6.69 19.67
CA ASN A 27 -7.29 7.53 20.25
C ASN A 27 -7.02 9.00 19.92
N THR A 28 -7.38 9.40 18.75
CA THR A 28 -7.42 10.80 18.36
C THR A 28 -8.87 11.26 18.32
N GLU A 29 -9.45 11.52 19.51
CA GLU A 29 -10.78 12.12 19.62
C GLU A 29 -10.89 13.48 18.90
N ALA A 30 -9.77 14.08 18.57
CA ALA A 30 -9.71 15.42 17.98
C ALA A 30 -9.58 15.39 16.45
N ALA A 31 -9.26 14.26 15.82
CA ALA A 31 -8.67 14.42 14.53
C ALA A 31 -9.68 14.55 13.41
N PHE A 32 -10.82 13.92 13.36
CA PHE A 32 -11.56 13.99 12.10
C PHE A 32 -13.01 13.48 12.19
N SER A 33 -13.92 14.40 12.20
CA SER A 33 -15.37 14.17 12.19
C SER A 33 -15.97 13.92 10.78
N ILE A 34 -15.15 13.67 9.76
CA ILE A 34 -15.64 13.44 8.40
C ILE A 34 -15.87 11.95 8.21
N LYS A 35 -17.11 11.57 8.00
CA LYS A 35 -17.67 10.22 7.98
C LYS A 35 -17.00 9.22 7.01
N HIS A 36 -16.19 9.66 6.05
CA HIS A 36 -15.55 8.80 5.05
C HIS A 36 -14.04 9.00 4.92
N GLN A 37 -13.44 9.75 5.83
CA GLN A 37 -12.02 10.08 5.76
C GLN A 37 -11.14 8.84 5.91
N ASP A 38 -11.56 7.90 6.73
CA ASP A 38 -10.87 6.65 6.95
C ASP A 38 -10.70 5.85 5.65
N LYS A 39 -11.76 5.77 4.85
CA LYS A 39 -11.75 5.05 3.57
C LYS A 39 -10.87 5.73 2.51
N ILE A 40 -10.79 7.05 2.52
CA ILE A 40 -9.87 7.81 1.67
C ILE A 40 -8.41 7.49 2.05
N PHE A 41 -8.11 7.38 3.35
CA PHE A 41 -6.79 6.97 3.83
C PHE A 41 -6.43 5.56 3.37
N HIS A 42 -7.34 4.60 3.53
CA HIS A 42 -7.14 3.23 3.06
C HIS A 42 -6.87 3.19 1.55
N PHE A 43 -7.70 3.86 0.78
CA PHE A 43 -7.52 3.98 -0.67
C PHE A 43 -6.13 4.53 -1.04
N ALA A 44 -5.76 5.69 -0.49
CA ALA A 44 -4.49 6.32 -0.79
C ALA A 44 -3.30 5.50 -0.29
N ALA A 45 -3.36 4.96 0.92
CA ALA A 45 -2.30 4.18 1.53
C ALA A 45 -1.98 2.91 0.72
N TYR A 46 -2.99 2.20 0.24
CA TYR A 46 -2.79 0.98 -0.54
C TYR A 46 -2.44 1.26 -2.00
N ALA A 47 -2.83 2.40 -2.56
CA ALA A 47 -2.33 2.85 -3.84
C ALA A 47 -0.81 3.10 -3.77
N VAL A 48 -0.33 3.80 -2.74
CA VAL A 48 1.10 4.03 -2.50
C VAL A 48 1.84 2.71 -2.22
N LEU A 49 1.28 1.81 -1.42
CA LEU A 49 1.87 0.50 -1.14
C LEU A 49 2.09 -0.30 -2.44
N CYS A 50 1.06 -0.36 -3.29
CA CYS A 50 1.14 -1.02 -4.59
C CYS A 50 2.24 -0.41 -5.48
N PHE A 51 2.36 0.91 -5.49
CA PHE A 51 3.39 1.63 -6.23
C PHE A 51 4.81 1.27 -5.73
N LEU A 52 5.03 1.28 -4.43
CA LEU A 52 6.33 0.95 -3.82
C LEU A 52 6.72 -0.52 -4.09
N PHE A 53 5.76 -1.44 -3.98
CA PHE A 53 5.99 -2.83 -4.32
C PHE A 53 6.29 -3.01 -5.81
N PHE A 54 5.62 -2.26 -6.68
CA PHE A 54 5.93 -2.27 -8.12
C PHE A 54 7.38 -1.83 -8.38
N LEU A 55 7.83 -0.74 -7.77
CA LEU A 55 9.22 -0.28 -7.92
C LEU A 55 10.21 -1.36 -7.45
N SER A 56 9.95 -1.97 -6.30
CA SER A 56 10.79 -3.02 -5.75
C SER A 56 10.87 -4.25 -6.66
N TYR A 57 9.73 -4.75 -7.13
CA TYR A 57 9.70 -5.91 -8.03
C TYR A 57 10.29 -5.60 -9.41
N TYR A 58 10.10 -4.38 -9.89
CA TYR A 58 10.73 -3.94 -11.14
C TYR A 58 12.26 -3.96 -11.04
N LEU A 59 12.82 -3.49 -9.91
CA LEU A 59 14.26 -3.51 -9.65
C LEU A 59 14.84 -4.91 -9.48
N LEU A 60 14.01 -5.89 -9.10
CA LEU A 60 14.36 -7.32 -9.07
C LEU A 60 14.25 -7.98 -10.46
N ALA A 61 13.96 -7.19 -11.50
CA ALA A 61 13.83 -7.65 -12.88
C ALA A 61 12.75 -8.73 -13.10
N LEU A 62 11.69 -8.72 -12.30
CA LEU A 62 10.57 -9.65 -12.46
C LEU A 62 9.67 -9.26 -13.63
N ASN A 63 9.42 -10.18 -14.54
CA ASN A 63 8.64 -9.92 -15.75
C ASN A 63 7.21 -9.41 -15.49
N LYS A 64 6.59 -9.85 -14.39
CA LYS A 64 5.22 -9.49 -14.00
C LYS A 64 5.20 -8.62 -12.75
N SER A 65 6.13 -7.69 -12.62
CA SER A 65 6.30 -6.84 -11.43
C SER A 65 5.02 -6.14 -10.97
N LEU A 66 4.20 -5.67 -11.91
CA LEU A 66 2.92 -5.02 -11.58
C LEU A 66 1.90 -5.99 -11.00
N LEU A 67 1.81 -7.19 -11.57
CA LEU A 67 0.91 -8.23 -11.07
C LEU A 67 1.31 -8.67 -9.65
N TYR A 68 2.60 -8.94 -9.43
CA TYR A 68 3.09 -9.34 -8.11
C TYR A 68 2.91 -8.23 -7.07
N ALA A 69 3.14 -6.97 -7.46
CA ALA A 69 2.90 -5.83 -6.59
C ALA A 69 1.44 -5.71 -6.16
N ALA A 70 0.52 -5.84 -7.10
CA ALA A 70 -0.92 -5.80 -6.82
C ALA A 70 -1.38 -6.97 -5.93
N LEU A 71 -0.92 -8.18 -6.21
CA LEU A 71 -1.25 -9.37 -5.42
C LEU A 71 -0.68 -9.26 -4.00
N LEU A 72 0.56 -8.81 -3.84
CA LEU A 72 1.16 -8.64 -2.52
C LEU A 72 0.45 -7.56 -1.71
N ALA A 73 0.13 -6.42 -2.31
CA ALA A 73 -0.60 -5.35 -1.64
C ALA A 73 -2.01 -5.80 -1.22
N PHE A 74 -2.71 -6.53 -2.07
CA PHE A 74 -4.03 -7.08 -1.77
C PHE A 74 -3.96 -8.12 -0.63
N THR A 75 -3.02 -9.05 -0.70
CA THR A 75 -2.81 -10.06 0.36
C THR A 75 -2.45 -9.39 1.69
N PHE A 76 -1.58 -8.40 1.65
CA PHE A 76 -1.21 -7.62 2.84
C PHE A 76 -2.44 -6.94 3.46
N GLY A 77 -3.25 -6.25 2.66
CA GLY A 77 -4.48 -5.61 3.14
C GLY A 77 -5.47 -6.59 3.74
N THR A 78 -5.66 -7.74 3.10
CA THR A 78 -6.55 -8.80 3.60
C THR A 78 -6.05 -9.35 4.94
N ILE A 79 -4.76 -9.59 5.08
CA ILE A 79 -4.17 -10.06 6.36
C ILE A 79 -4.35 -9.02 7.46
N ILE A 80 -4.13 -7.75 7.17
CA ILE A 80 -4.33 -6.67 8.15
C ILE A 80 -5.79 -6.63 8.62
N GLU A 81 -6.77 -6.70 7.71
CA GLU A 81 -8.18 -6.72 8.06
C GLU A 81 -8.56 -7.95 8.91
N LEU A 82 -8.00 -9.12 8.58
CA LEU A 82 -8.19 -10.32 9.39
C LEU A 82 -7.59 -10.17 10.79
N LEU A 83 -6.40 -9.61 10.90
CA LEU A 83 -5.77 -9.35 12.20
C LEU A 83 -6.57 -8.35 13.04
N GLN A 84 -7.14 -7.33 12.42
CA GLN A 84 -8.04 -6.38 13.10
C GLN A 84 -9.28 -7.08 13.66
N SER A 85 -9.83 -8.05 12.94
CA SER A 85 -11.04 -8.77 13.38
C SER A 85 -10.83 -9.65 14.62
N ILE A 86 -9.58 -10.08 14.88
CA ILE A 86 -9.25 -10.98 16.01
C ILE A 86 -8.53 -10.27 17.16
N THR A 87 -8.11 -9.03 16.99
CA THR A 87 -7.33 -8.30 18.00
C THR A 87 -8.26 -7.37 18.79
N PRO A 88 -8.45 -7.59 20.11
CA PRO A 88 -9.43 -6.85 20.92
C PRO A 88 -9.11 -5.36 21.11
N TYR A 89 -7.88 -4.94 20.82
CA TYR A 89 -7.40 -3.56 20.95
C TYR A 89 -7.19 -2.87 19.61
N SER A 90 -7.58 -3.52 18.51
CA SER A 90 -7.49 -2.93 17.19
C SER A 90 -8.79 -2.24 16.78
N ARG A 91 -8.68 -1.40 15.75
CA ARG A 91 -9.86 -0.85 15.05
C ARG A 91 -10.77 -2.00 14.62
N VAL A 92 -12.07 -1.72 14.64
CA VAL A 92 -13.04 -2.69 14.13
C VAL A 92 -12.76 -2.97 12.65
N SER A 93 -12.56 -4.23 12.32
CA SER A 93 -12.43 -4.66 10.92
C SER A 93 -13.70 -4.30 10.15
N ASP A 94 -13.53 -3.64 9.02
CA ASP A 94 -14.63 -3.21 8.16
C ASP A 94 -14.40 -3.73 6.73
N VAL A 95 -15.38 -4.45 6.20
CA VAL A 95 -15.36 -4.91 4.81
C VAL A 95 -15.25 -3.74 3.82
N GLU A 96 -15.77 -2.58 4.18
CA GLU A 96 -15.64 -1.37 3.37
C GLU A 96 -14.18 -0.88 3.30
N ASP A 97 -13.37 -1.11 4.34
CA ASP A 97 -11.95 -0.77 4.33
C ASP A 97 -11.18 -1.68 3.37
N LEU A 98 -11.48 -2.98 3.36
CA LEU A 98 -10.93 -3.90 2.37
C LEU A 98 -11.31 -3.49 0.94
N PHE A 99 -12.54 -3.02 0.75
CA PHE A 99 -12.99 -2.50 -0.55
C PHE A 99 -12.22 -1.25 -0.95
N ALA A 100 -12.01 -0.31 -0.04
CA ALA A 100 -11.21 0.89 -0.27
C ALA A 100 -9.75 0.56 -0.60
N ASN A 101 -9.14 -0.39 0.12
CA ASN A 101 -7.80 -0.90 -0.17
C ASN A 101 -7.71 -1.44 -1.60
N THR A 102 -8.67 -2.27 -1.99
CA THR A 102 -8.74 -2.89 -3.32
C THR A 102 -8.90 -1.84 -4.43
N LEU A 103 -9.76 -0.84 -4.23
CA LEU A 103 -9.94 0.26 -5.17
C LEU A 103 -8.66 1.08 -5.32
N GLY A 104 -7.94 1.33 -4.24
CA GLY A 104 -6.64 2.02 -4.28
C GLY A 104 -5.61 1.26 -5.11
N ILE A 105 -5.51 -0.05 -4.88
CA ILE A 105 -4.62 -0.94 -5.64
C ILE A 105 -4.99 -0.95 -7.12
N LEU A 106 -6.26 -1.14 -7.46
CA LEU A 106 -6.72 -1.16 -8.86
C LEU A 106 -6.47 0.17 -9.56
N THR A 107 -6.72 1.29 -8.90
CA THR A 107 -6.43 2.62 -9.44
C THR A 107 -4.94 2.77 -9.76
N MET A 108 -4.07 2.35 -8.85
CA MET A 108 -2.61 2.39 -9.08
C MET A 108 -2.19 1.46 -10.22
N VAL A 109 -2.78 0.27 -10.33
CA VAL A 109 -2.52 -0.65 -11.45
C VAL A 109 -2.88 0.01 -12.79
N ILE A 110 -4.03 0.68 -12.88
CA ILE A 110 -4.47 1.38 -14.10
C ILE A 110 -3.49 2.50 -14.43
N ILE A 111 -3.12 3.33 -13.45
CA ILE A 111 -2.17 4.43 -13.64
C ILE A 111 -0.82 3.89 -14.12
N LEU A 112 -0.30 2.84 -13.51
CA LEU A 112 0.98 2.25 -13.88
C LEU A 112 0.94 1.56 -15.24
N ARG A 113 -0.18 0.97 -15.64
CA ARG A 113 -0.30 0.42 -17.00
C ARG A 113 -0.14 1.51 -18.06
N TRP A 114 -0.70 2.68 -17.83
CA TRP A 114 -0.60 3.81 -18.78
C TRP A 114 0.73 4.55 -18.69
N LYS A 115 1.26 4.71 -17.50
CA LYS A 115 2.46 5.54 -17.22
C LYS A 115 3.73 4.73 -16.95
N LYS A 116 3.70 3.41 -17.11
CA LYS A 116 4.83 2.53 -16.80
C LYS A 116 6.14 3.02 -17.40
N GLN A 117 6.15 3.33 -18.68
CA GLN A 117 7.38 3.78 -19.37
C GLN A 117 7.93 5.07 -18.76
N THR A 118 7.06 6.04 -18.43
CA THR A 118 7.44 7.30 -17.80
C THR A 118 8.02 7.06 -16.40
N VAL A 119 7.36 6.22 -15.60
CA VAL A 119 7.82 5.87 -14.24
C VAL A 119 9.16 5.17 -14.30
N VAL A 120 9.30 4.18 -15.16
CA VAL A 120 10.54 3.41 -15.35
C VAL A 120 11.68 4.31 -15.81
N LYS A 121 11.43 5.20 -16.77
CA LYS A 121 12.45 6.16 -17.24
C LYS A 121 12.93 7.08 -16.11
N LYS A 122 12.00 7.62 -15.32
CA LYS A 122 12.36 8.43 -14.14
C LYS A 122 13.15 7.62 -13.10
N LEU A 123 12.73 6.39 -12.85
CA LEU A 123 13.45 5.50 -11.95
C LEU A 123 14.87 5.24 -12.42
N GLN A 124 15.06 4.94 -13.70
CA GLN A 124 16.39 4.73 -14.29
C GLN A 124 17.28 5.98 -14.20
N THR A 125 16.69 7.17 -14.41
CA THR A 125 17.40 8.44 -14.24
C THR A 125 17.81 8.69 -12.78
N PHE A 126 16.97 8.29 -11.83
CA PHE A 126 17.29 8.38 -10.40
C PHE A 126 18.37 7.39 -9.98
N MET A 127 18.39 6.23 -10.60
CA MET A 127 19.33 5.14 -10.27
C MET A 127 20.76 5.44 -10.75
#